data_0fd2cbafbf03f9938d12399a354730e7
#
_entry.id   0fd2cbafbf03f9938d12399a354730e7
#
_cell.length_a   1.000
_cell.length_b   1.000
_cell.length_c   1.000
_cell.angle_alpha   90.00
_cell.angle_beta   90.00
_cell.angle_gamma   90.00
#
_symmetry.space_group_name_H-M   'P 1'
#
loop_
_entity.id
_entity.type
_entity.pdbx_description
1 polymer ?
#
loop_
_entity_poly.entity_id
_entity_poly.type
_entity_poly.pdbx_seq_one_letter_code
_entity_poly.pdbx_strand_id
1 'polypeptide(L)'
;MHTVHTTHGRTLAYATGIKLANPTKKVIVVGGDGDGLAIGGNHTIHASRRNIDLNYIIINNFIYGLTNSQTSPTTPQGMWTVTMSRGNIDPTFDACKLVEAAGASFVARETMLDPKKLERTLVKAFEHKGFSFIEVFSNCHVNLGRKNKMATAMANLEWIDSISMAKSKFEKLEPEEQKGIFPTGILKQDTEAMEYCEAYDKVKEAHKNKTMVEL
;
A
#
# COMPACT_ATOMS: atom_id res chain seq x y z
N MET A 1 15.24 17.57 -4.41
CA MET A 1 14.63 16.42 -3.75
C MET A 1 15.61 15.92 -2.70
N HIS A 2 15.16 15.59 -1.50
CA HIS A 2 15.97 14.99 -0.44
C HIS A 2 15.44 13.59 -0.16
N THR A 3 16.34 12.64 0.10
CA THR A 3 15.98 11.25 0.38
C THR A 3 16.52 10.84 1.75
N VAL A 4 15.77 9.98 2.44
CA VAL A 4 16.14 9.44 3.75
C VAL A 4 15.90 7.93 3.71
N HIS A 5 16.91 7.14 4.06
CA HIS A 5 16.74 5.73 4.38
C HIS A 5 16.39 5.57 5.84
N THR A 6 15.43 4.70 6.11
CA THR A 6 14.95 4.46 7.47
C THR A 6 15.18 3.02 7.91
N THR A 7 15.00 2.76 9.16
CA THR A 7 14.97 1.39 9.70
C THR A 7 13.79 0.63 9.12
N HIS A 8 13.97 -0.65 8.82
CA HIS A 8 12.96 -1.56 8.30
C HIS A 8 11.65 -1.51 9.11
N GLY A 9 10.54 -1.35 8.41
CA GLY A 9 9.20 -1.22 8.99
C GLY A 9 8.91 0.11 9.71
N ARG A 10 9.79 1.12 9.60
CA ARG A 10 9.61 2.40 10.31
C ARG A 10 9.45 3.61 9.41
N THR A 11 9.36 3.39 8.10
CA THR A 11 9.33 4.46 7.09
C THR A 11 8.20 5.46 7.34
N LEU A 12 6.98 4.99 7.64
CA LEU A 12 5.84 5.85 7.92
C LEU A 12 5.95 6.61 9.24
N ALA A 13 6.65 6.08 10.25
CA ALA A 13 6.91 6.79 11.49
C ALA A 13 7.81 8.00 11.25
N TYR A 14 8.90 7.81 10.48
CA TYR A 14 9.78 8.91 10.06
C TYR A 14 9.04 9.93 9.18
N ALA A 15 8.29 9.46 8.19
CA ALA A 15 7.51 10.32 7.30
C ALA A 15 6.48 11.16 8.05
N THR A 16 5.79 10.58 9.03
CA THR A 16 4.89 11.30 9.92
C THR A 16 5.60 12.45 10.65
N GLY A 17 6.77 12.18 11.23
CA GLY A 17 7.57 13.21 11.88
C GLY A 17 8.00 14.33 10.93
N ILE A 18 8.46 13.97 9.72
CA ILE A 18 8.85 14.95 8.69
C ILE A 18 7.66 15.81 8.28
N LYS A 19 6.48 15.22 8.06
CA LYS A 19 5.26 15.94 7.66
C LYS A 19 4.78 16.88 8.75
N LEU A 20 4.78 16.44 10.02
CA LEU A 20 4.39 17.29 11.15
C LEU A 20 5.38 18.44 11.39
N ALA A 21 6.68 18.21 11.17
CA ALA A 21 7.69 19.27 11.28
C ALA A 21 7.57 20.31 10.16
N ASN A 22 7.11 19.91 8.98
CA ASN A 22 6.88 20.82 7.85
C ASN A 22 5.69 20.36 7.00
N PRO A 23 4.47 20.79 7.35
CA PRO A 23 3.22 20.37 6.66
C PRO A 23 3.16 20.72 5.18
N THR A 24 3.94 21.72 4.73
CA THR A 24 3.95 22.13 3.31
C THR A 24 4.74 21.17 2.40
N LYS A 25 5.55 20.28 2.97
CA LYS A 25 6.35 19.34 2.18
C LYS A 25 5.49 18.23 1.60
N LYS A 26 5.71 17.94 0.32
CA LYS A 26 5.23 16.70 -0.29
C LYS A 26 6.16 15.57 0.16
N VAL A 27 5.60 14.60 0.85
CA VAL A 27 6.35 13.45 1.40
C VAL A 27 5.90 12.18 0.67
N ILE A 28 6.84 11.54 -0.01
CA ILE A 28 6.63 10.28 -0.70
C ILE A 28 7.39 9.20 0.05
N VAL A 29 6.72 8.12 0.36
CA VAL A 29 7.23 6.97 1.09
C VAL A 29 7.19 5.75 0.18
N VAL A 30 8.27 5.00 0.11
CA VAL A 30 8.34 3.76 -0.68
C VAL A 30 8.81 2.64 0.24
N GLY A 31 8.08 1.53 0.23
CA GLY A 31 8.41 0.33 1.00
C GLY A 31 8.03 -0.94 0.27
N GLY A 32 8.50 -2.08 0.74
CA GLY A 32 8.05 -3.40 0.29
C GLY A 32 6.83 -3.90 1.08
N ASP A 33 6.20 -4.95 0.57
CA ASP A 33 5.07 -5.61 1.24
C ASP A 33 5.46 -6.13 2.64
N GLY A 34 6.57 -6.83 2.77
CA GLY A 34 7.07 -7.27 4.07
C GLY A 34 7.48 -6.11 5.00
N ASP A 35 8.00 -5.01 4.43
CA ASP A 35 8.38 -3.81 5.18
C ASP A 35 7.15 -3.12 5.77
N GLY A 36 6.21 -2.78 4.95
CA GLY A 36 5.07 -1.94 5.33
C GLY A 36 3.88 -2.69 5.94
N LEU A 37 3.73 -3.97 5.65
CA LEU A 37 2.54 -4.73 6.03
C LEU A 37 2.80 -5.78 7.11
N ALA A 38 4.07 -6.20 7.30
CA ALA A 38 4.46 -7.05 8.43
C ALA A 38 4.95 -6.18 9.59
N ILE A 39 6.26 -5.95 9.69
CA ILE A 39 6.85 -5.22 10.81
C ILE A 39 6.38 -3.75 10.88
N GLY A 40 6.04 -3.14 9.74
CA GLY A 40 5.49 -1.79 9.63
C GLY A 40 3.97 -1.69 9.71
N GLY A 41 3.25 -2.80 9.82
CA GLY A 41 1.79 -2.86 9.70
C GLY A 41 1.04 -1.91 10.65
N ASN A 42 1.49 -1.80 11.90
CA ASN A 42 0.89 -0.86 12.84
C ASN A 42 1.06 0.61 12.41
N HIS A 43 2.20 0.98 11.82
CA HIS A 43 2.41 2.33 11.32
C HIS A 43 1.55 2.61 10.10
N THR A 44 1.35 1.61 9.23
CA THR A 44 0.43 1.70 8.08
C THR A 44 -1.01 1.94 8.54
N ILE A 45 -1.50 1.17 9.51
CA ILE A 45 -2.85 1.35 10.09
C ILE A 45 -2.99 2.76 10.69
N HIS A 46 -2.04 3.20 11.49
CA HIS A 46 -2.16 4.49 12.18
C HIS A 46 -1.96 5.71 11.28
N ALA A 47 -1.14 5.63 10.23
CA ALA A 47 -1.03 6.69 9.23
C ALA A 47 -2.34 6.81 8.42
N SER A 48 -2.91 5.68 8.01
CA SER A 48 -4.23 5.62 7.33
C SER A 48 -5.33 6.23 8.20
N ARG A 49 -5.42 5.81 9.48
CA ARG A 49 -6.43 6.28 10.43
C ARG A 49 -6.37 7.80 10.68
N ARG A 50 -5.17 8.36 10.69
CA ARG A 50 -4.97 9.81 10.86
C ARG A 50 -5.28 10.59 9.60
N ASN A 51 -5.33 9.95 8.46
CA ASN A 51 -5.42 10.59 7.16
C ASN A 51 -4.36 11.69 6.95
N ILE A 52 -3.13 11.47 7.42
CA ILE A 52 -2.02 12.42 7.29
C ILE A 52 -1.53 12.48 5.83
N ASP A 53 -1.34 13.68 5.29
CA ASP A 53 -0.94 13.89 3.88
C ASP A 53 0.45 13.31 3.57
N LEU A 54 0.48 12.00 3.34
CA LEU A 54 1.62 11.20 2.92
C LEU A 54 1.23 10.37 1.70
N ASN A 55 2.16 10.20 0.77
CA ASN A 55 2.00 9.31 -0.37
C ASN A 55 2.77 8.04 -0.13
N TYR A 56 2.11 6.95 0.20
CA TYR A 56 2.74 5.68 0.53
C TYR A 56 2.60 4.67 -0.61
N ILE A 57 3.72 4.31 -1.22
CA ILE A 57 3.81 3.35 -2.31
C ILE A 57 4.40 2.06 -1.75
N ILE A 58 3.63 0.97 -1.81
CA ILE A 58 4.08 -0.38 -1.50
C ILE A 58 4.41 -1.10 -2.81
N ILE A 59 5.67 -1.49 -2.98
CA ILE A 59 6.08 -2.39 -4.03
C ILE A 59 5.86 -3.82 -3.52
N ASN A 60 4.75 -4.40 -3.93
CA ASN A 60 4.34 -5.73 -3.51
C ASN A 60 4.83 -6.78 -4.50
N ASN A 61 5.83 -7.55 -4.10
CA ASN A 61 6.32 -8.69 -4.85
C ASN A 61 5.98 -10.04 -4.21
N PHE A 62 5.08 -10.02 -3.21
CA PHE A 62 4.50 -11.17 -2.53
C PHE A 62 5.50 -12.02 -1.73
N ILE A 63 6.68 -11.48 -1.40
CA ILE A 63 7.71 -12.21 -0.68
C ILE A 63 8.79 -11.28 -0.11
N TYR A 64 9.47 -11.68 0.96
CA TYR A 64 10.74 -11.05 1.34
C TYR A 64 11.82 -11.45 0.33
N GLY A 65 12.01 -10.63 -0.72
CA GLY A 65 12.93 -10.93 -1.81
C GLY A 65 14.40 -10.82 -1.40
N LEU A 66 14.79 -9.73 -0.73
CA LEU A 66 16.19 -9.45 -0.38
C LEU A 66 16.79 -10.50 0.56
N THR A 67 16.02 -11.00 1.50
CA THR A 67 16.45 -11.93 2.55
C THR A 67 16.24 -13.40 2.19
N ASN A 68 16.04 -13.72 0.90
CA ASN A 68 15.96 -15.06 0.33
C ASN A 68 14.65 -15.83 0.59
N SER A 69 13.53 -15.24 0.29
CA SER A 69 12.24 -15.93 0.11
C SER A 69 11.48 -16.31 1.39
N GLN A 70 11.51 -15.50 2.44
CA GLN A 70 10.59 -15.67 3.57
C GLN A 70 9.17 -15.25 3.17
N THR A 71 8.18 -15.85 3.80
CA THR A 71 6.77 -15.50 3.63
C THR A 71 6.52 -14.05 4.06
N SER A 72 5.90 -13.25 3.20
CA SER A 72 5.36 -11.95 3.57
C SER A 72 3.85 -12.06 3.82
N PRO A 73 3.20 -11.06 4.42
CA PRO A 73 1.75 -11.09 4.63
C PRO A 73 0.93 -11.24 3.34
N THR A 74 1.47 -10.75 2.22
CA THR A 74 0.80 -10.79 0.91
C THR A 74 1.11 -12.06 0.11
N THR A 75 2.00 -12.92 0.59
CA THR A 75 2.29 -14.20 -0.07
C THR A 75 1.01 -15.01 -0.22
N PRO A 76 0.60 -15.39 -1.44
CA PRO A 76 -0.62 -16.14 -1.64
C PRO A 76 -0.64 -17.47 -0.88
N GLN A 77 -1.84 -17.83 -0.40
CA GLN A 77 -2.05 -19.11 0.25
C GLN A 77 -1.69 -20.27 -0.70
N GLY A 78 -1.02 -21.27 -0.17
CA GLY A 78 -0.53 -22.43 -0.94
C GLY A 78 0.84 -22.22 -1.59
N MET A 79 1.34 -21.00 -1.73
CA MET A 79 2.67 -20.77 -2.30
C MET A 79 3.80 -21.22 -1.38
N TRP A 80 4.82 -21.78 -2.00
CA TRP A 80 6.01 -22.25 -1.32
C TRP A 80 6.99 -21.09 -1.04
N THR A 81 7.53 -21.04 0.17
CA THR A 81 8.58 -20.12 0.60
C THR A 81 9.58 -20.86 1.48
N VAL A 82 10.71 -20.25 1.83
CA VAL A 82 11.68 -20.91 2.74
C VAL A 82 11.15 -21.08 4.16
N THR A 83 10.27 -20.22 4.61
CA THR A 83 9.64 -20.32 5.94
C THR A 83 8.35 -21.15 5.94
N MET A 84 7.77 -21.40 4.78
CA MET A 84 6.58 -22.23 4.56
C MET A 84 6.84 -23.23 3.43
N SER A 85 7.71 -24.19 3.68
CA SER A 85 8.23 -25.15 2.69
C SER A 85 7.23 -26.21 2.21
N ARG A 86 6.02 -26.21 2.73
CA ARG A 86 4.90 -27.08 2.31
C ARG A 86 3.69 -26.30 1.81
N GLY A 87 3.87 -25.00 1.55
CA GLY A 87 2.84 -24.05 1.16
C GLY A 87 2.45 -23.13 2.30
N ASN A 88 2.23 -21.87 1.95
CA ASN A 88 1.74 -20.87 2.90
C ASN A 88 0.33 -21.22 3.36
N ILE A 89 0.11 -21.35 4.66
CA ILE A 89 -1.20 -21.69 5.24
C ILE A 89 -2.04 -20.44 5.56
N ASP A 90 -1.38 -19.27 5.67
CA ASP A 90 -2.05 -18.05 6.03
C ASP A 90 -2.89 -17.51 4.85
N PRO A 91 -4.07 -16.94 5.12
CA PRO A 91 -4.83 -16.22 4.09
C PRO A 91 -4.03 -15.05 3.52
N THR A 92 -4.12 -14.86 2.21
CA THR A 92 -3.47 -13.73 1.54
C THR A 92 -3.99 -12.39 2.06
N PHE A 93 -3.08 -11.55 2.50
CA PHE A 93 -3.42 -10.25 3.08
C PHE A 93 -3.79 -9.23 1.99
N ASP A 94 -4.96 -8.62 2.08
CA ASP A 94 -5.38 -7.53 1.19
C ASP A 94 -5.08 -6.16 1.80
N ALA A 95 -3.94 -5.59 1.40
CA ALA A 95 -3.46 -4.32 1.94
C ALA A 95 -4.41 -3.15 1.64
N CYS A 96 -5.01 -3.12 0.45
CA CYS A 96 -5.95 -2.05 0.08
C CYS A 96 -7.20 -2.07 0.94
N LYS A 97 -7.78 -3.25 1.21
CA LYS A 97 -8.94 -3.38 2.11
C LYS A 97 -8.59 -2.95 3.54
N LEU A 98 -7.40 -3.31 4.02
CA LEU A 98 -6.96 -2.91 5.36
C LEU A 98 -6.88 -1.39 5.50
N VAL A 99 -6.17 -0.71 4.59
CA VAL A 99 -5.95 0.74 4.70
C VAL A 99 -7.23 1.52 4.44
N GLU A 100 -8.12 1.01 3.60
CA GLU A 100 -9.46 1.57 3.39
C GLU A 100 -10.29 1.50 4.68
N ALA A 101 -10.35 0.33 5.31
CA ALA A 101 -11.03 0.13 6.59
C ALA A 101 -10.41 0.94 7.72
N ALA A 102 -9.09 1.18 7.67
CA ALA A 102 -8.39 2.03 8.63
C ALA A 102 -8.62 3.53 8.43
N GLY A 103 -9.20 3.99 7.31
CA GLY A 103 -9.57 5.38 7.09
C GLY A 103 -8.74 6.14 6.06
N ALA A 104 -7.90 5.48 5.27
CA ALA A 104 -7.19 6.13 4.16
C ALA A 104 -8.18 6.79 3.19
N SER A 105 -7.91 8.03 2.78
CA SER A 105 -8.79 8.79 1.89
C SER A 105 -8.51 8.54 0.40
N PHE A 106 -7.32 8.07 0.04
CA PHE A 106 -6.99 7.62 -1.30
C PHE A 106 -6.38 6.22 -1.25
N VAL A 107 -6.97 5.28 -1.98
CA VAL A 107 -6.47 3.89 -2.07
C VAL A 107 -6.48 3.45 -3.54
N ALA A 108 -5.34 2.96 -4.00
CA ALA A 108 -5.20 2.44 -5.35
C ALA A 108 -4.34 1.17 -5.38
N ARG A 109 -4.63 0.31 -6.34
CA ARG A 109 -3.78 -0.84 -6.68
C ARG A 109 -3.50 -0.82 -8.18
N GLU A 110 -2.24 -0.93 -8.52
CA GLU A 110 -1.78 -1.02 -9.90
C GLU A 110 -0.78 -2.17 -10.07
N THR A 111 -0.42 -2.44 -11.30
CA THR A 111 0.61 -3.43 -11.62
C THR A 111 1.73 -2.78 -12.41
N MET A 112 2.91 -3.37 -12.40
CA MET A 112 4.01 -2.96 -13.27
C MET A 112 3.76 -3.24 -14.77
N LEU A 113 2.67 -3.95 -15.11
CA LEU A 113 2.33 -4.33 -16.49
C LEU A 113 1.87 -3.14 -17.35
N ASP A 114 1.26 -2.12 -16.73
CA ASP A 114 0.86 -0.88 -17.42
C ASP A 114 1.49 0.36 -16.75
N PRO A 115 2.74 0.70 -17.13
CA PRO A 115 3.45 1.85 -16.56
C PRO A 115 2.72 3.19 -16.78
N LYS A 116 2.00 3.35 -17.89
CA LYS A 116 1.25 4.59 -18.17
C LYS A 116 0.03 4.74 -17.26
N LYS A 117 -0.63 3.63 -16.93
CA LYS A 117 -1.74 3.63 -15.99
C LYS A 117 -1.23 3.90 -14.57
N LEU A 118 -0.14 3.26 -14.17
CA LEU A 118 0.52 3.50 -12.90
C LEU A 118 0.93 4.97 -12.74
N GLU A 119 1.56 5.57 -13.76
CA GLU A 119 1.94 6.99 -13.75
C GLU A 119 0.72 7.90 -13.50
N ARG A 120 -0.37 7.70 -14.24
CA ARG A 120 -1.60 8.49 -14.05
C ARG A 120 -2.19 8.35 -12.65
N THR A 121 -2.13 7.15 -12.09
CA THR A 121 -2.60 6.89 -10.72
C THR A 121 -1.70 7.56 -9.68
N LEU A 122 -0.38 7.52 -9.87
CA LEU A 122 0.59 8.20 -9.00
C LEU A 122 0.41 9.73 -9.02
N VAL A 123 0.20 10.32 -10.20
CA VAL A 123 -0.07 11.78 -10.31
C VAL A 123 -1.30 12.15 -9.48
N LYS A 124 -2.42 11.42 -9.64
CA LYS A 124 -3.64 11.67 -8.84
C LYS A 124 -3.42 11.49 -7.34
N ALA A 125 -2.65 10.49 -6.95
CA ALA A 125 -2.29 10.27 -5.55
C ALA A 125 -1.45 11.42 -4.99
N PHE A 126 -0.52 11.97 -5.78
CA PHE A 126 0.32 13.09 -5.36
C PHE A 126 -0.44 14.42 -5.30
N GLU A 127 -1.51 14.57 -6.07
CA GLU A 127 -2.41 15.74 -6.03
C GLU A 127 -3.42 15.65 -4.89
N HIS A 128 -3.73 14.43 -4.44
CA HIS A 128 -4.67 14.21 -3.35
C HIS A 128 -4.14 14.79 -2.02
N LYS A 129 -5.05 15.32 -1.20
CA LYS A 129 -4.76 15.83 0.14
C LYS A 129 -5.27 14.85 1.18
N GLY A 130 -4.35 14.26 1.92
CA GLY A 130 -4.62 13.18 2.87
C GLY A 130 -3.73 11.97 2.61
N PHE A 131 -4.01 10.86 3.27
CA PHE A 131 -3.22 9.66 3.15
C PHE A 131 -3.54 8.91 1.86
N SER A 132 -2.56 8.89 0.96
CA SER A 132 -2.62 8.13 -0.30
C SER A 132 -1.83 6.83 -0.16
N PHE A 133 -2.51 5.71 -0.33
CA PHE A 133 -1.91 4.38 -0.37
C PHE A 133 -1.98 3.80 -1.78
N ILE A 134 -0.83 3.43 -2.32
CA ILE A 134 -0.71 2.85 -3.66
C ILE A 134 0.03 1.53 -3.55
N GLU A 135 -0.65 0.43 -3.78
CA GLU A 135 -0.03 -0.88 -3.90
C GLU A 135 0.30 -1.15 -5.36
N VAL A 136 1.56 -1.50 -5.64
CA VAL A 136 2.05 -1.83 -6.98
C VAL A 136 2.51 -3.27 -7.01
N PHE A 137 1.78 -4.12 -7.72
CA PHE A 137 2.19 -5.49 -7.95
C PHE A 137 3.42 -5.54 -8.85
N SER A 138 4.48 -6.15 -8.35
CA SER A 138 5.78 -6.25 -8.98
C SER A 138 6.25 -7.70 -9.03
N ASN A 139 7.13 -8.02 -9.97
CA ASN A 139 7.60 -9.38 -10.10
C ASN A 139 8.75 -9.72 -9.13
N CYS A 140 8.80 -10.98 -8.70
CA CYS A 140 9.96 -11.58 -8.05
C CYS A 140 10.19 -13.01 -8.58
N HIS A 141 10.57 -13.13 -9.86
CA HIS A 141 10.75 -14.42 -10.50
C HIS A 141 11.88 -15.26 -9.87
N VAL A 142 12.87 -14.63 -9.22
CA VAL A 142 14.01 -15.33 -8.60
C VAL A 142 13.59 -16.01 -7.29
N ASN A 143 12.97 -15.28 -6.37
CA ASN A 143 12.66 -15.78 -5.03
C ASN A 143 11.26 -16.39 -4.91
N LEU A 144 10.23 -15.75 -5.45
CA LEU A 144 8.89 -16.32 -5.50
C LEU A 144 8.75 -17.30 -6.67
N GLY A 145 9.12 -16.84 -7.86
CA GLY A 145 8.82 -17.56 -9.10
C GLY A 145 9.50 -18.93 -9.21
N ARG A 146 10.80 -19.02 -8.94
CA ARG A 146 11.53 -20.31 -9.02
C ARG A 146 10.93 -21.41 -8.15
N LYS A 147 10.40 -21.05 -7.01
CA LYS A 147 9.83 -21.98 -6.04
C LYS A 147 8.38 -22.38 -6.38
N ASN A 148 7.70 -21.56 -7.20
CA ASN A 148 6.28 -21.69 -7.51
C ASN A 148 6.01 -21.90 -9.02
N LYS A 149 6.93 -22.50 -9.74
CA LYS A 149 6.82 -22.83 -11.18
C LYS A 149 6.69 -21.61 -12.12
N MET A 150 7.18 -20.45 -11.69
CA MET A 150 7.17 -19.20 -12.44
C MET A 150 8.59 -18.61 -12.51
N ALA A 151 9.58 -19.45 -12.89
CA ALA A 151 11.02 -19.12 -12.78
C ALA A 151 11.51 -18.06 -13.78
N THR A 152 10.76 -17.77 -14.83
CA THR A 152 11.09 -16.71 -15.79
C THR A 152 10.38 -15.41 -15.43
N ALA A 153 10.94 -14.27 -15.83
CA ALA A 153 10.28 -13.00 -15.64
C ALA A 153 8.90 -12.98 -16.32
N MET A 154 8.81 -13.53 -17.55
CA MET A 154 7.55 -13.59 -18.31
C MET A 154 6.49 -14.42 -17.56
N ALA A 155 6.81 -15.64 -17.13
CA ALA A 155 5.85 -16.47 -16.40
C ALA A 155 5.36 -15.81 -15.10
N ASN A 156 6.23 -15.04 -14.42
CA ASN A 156 5.82 -14.31 -13.22
C ASN A 156 4.95 -13.09 -13.54
N LEU A 157 5.19 -12.42 -14.67
CA LEU A 157 4.34 -11.32 -15.15
C LEU A 157 2.97 -11.83 -15.61
N GLU A 158 2.91 -12.96 -16.31
CA GLU A 158 1.66 -13.62 -16.72
C GLU A 158 0.83 -14.04 -15.48
N TRP A 159 1.50 -14.51 -14.43
CA TRP A 159 0.82 -14.79 -13.17
C TRP A 159 0.25 -13.50 -12.53
N ILE A 160 1.01 -12.40 -12.48
CA ILE A 160 0.50 -11.11 -11.97
C ILE A 160 -0.73 -10.65 -12.78
N ASP A 161 -0.69 -10.80 -14.10
CA ASP A 161 -1.82 -10.48 -14.97
C ASP A 161 -3.05 -11.33 -14.62
N SER A 162 -2.84 -12.64 -14.43
CA SER A 162 -3.92 -13.59 -14.11
C SER A 162 -4.63 -13.33 -12.78
N ILE A 163 -3.95 -12.73 -11.80
CA ILE A 163 -4.54 -12.39 -10.49
C ILE A 163 -5.04 -10.94 -10.41
N SER A 164 -4.91 -10.17 -11.49
CA SER A 164 -5.21 -8.74 -11.53
C SER A 164 -6.35 -8.45 -12.50
N MET A 165 -7.29 -7.61 -12.10
CA MET A 165 -8.40 -7.23 -12.97
C MET A 165 -8.79 -5.78 -12.73
N ALA A 166 -9.15 -5.03 -13.78
CA ALA A 166 -9.67 -3.68 -13.63
C ALA A 166 -10.92 -3.68 -12.73
N LYS A 167 -11.00 -2.73 -11.76
CA LYS A 167 -12.09 -2.59 -10.79
C LYS A 167 -13.48 -2.71 -11.45
N SER A 168 -13.68 -2.02 -12.57
CA SER A 168 -14.95 -2.01 -13.28
C SER A 168 -15.38 -3.36 -13.89
N LYS A 169 -14.45 -4.28 -14.10
CA LYS A 169 -14.72 -5.66 -14.48
C LYS A 169 -14.90 -6.54 -13.25
N PHE A 170 -14.05 -6.37 -12.24
CA PHE A 170 -14.08 -7.11 -10.98
C PHE A 170 -15.44 -6.99 -10.27
N GLU A 171 -16.01 -5.78 -10.23
CA GLU A 171 -17.31 -5.51 -9.60
C GLU A 171 -18.51 -6.20 -10.28
N LYS A 172 -18.31 -6.77 -11.48
CA LYS A 172 -19.34 -7.52 -12.22
C LYS A 172 -19.26 -9.03 -12.02
N LEU A 173 -18.21 -9.50 -11.32
CA LEU A 173 -18.01 -10.92 -11.03
C LEU A 173 -18.86 -11.35 -9.84
N GLU A 174 -19.32 -12.58 -9.89
CA GLU A 174 -19.93 -13.22 -8.72
C GLU A 174 -18.87 -13.45 -7.60
N PRO A 175 -19.27 -13.48 -6.32
CA PRO A 175 -18.33 -13.61 -5.20
C PRO A 175 -17.35 -14.79 -5.29
N GLU A 176 -17.77 -15.90 -5.89
CA GLU A 176 -16.91 -17.07 -6.11
C GLU A 176 -15.84 -16.81 -7.16
N GLU A 177 -16.15 -16.05 -8.20
CA GLU A 177 -15.22 -15.68 -9.29
C GLU A 177 -14.20 -14.63 -8.84
N GLN A 178 -14.51 -13.86 -7.79
CA GLN A 178 -13.62 -12.86 -7.22
C GLN A 178 -12.47 -13.47 -6.40
N LYS A 179 -12.58 -14.73 -6.01
CA LYS A 179 -11.58 -15.40 -5.17
C LYS A 179 -10.21 -15.47 -5.86
N GLY A 180 -9.20 -14.93 -5.19
CA GLY A 180 -7.82 -14.91 -5.71
C GLY A 180 -7.55 -13.85 -6.78
N ILE A 181 -8.54 -13.04 -7.14
CA ILE A 181 -8.39 -11.90 -8.06
C ILE A 181 -8.38 -10.59 -7.27
N PHE A 182 -7.52 -9.67 -7.68
CA PHE A 182 -7.38 -8.36 -7.05
C PHE A 182 -7.82 -7.24 -8.01
N PRO A 183 -8.76 -6.36 -7.59
CA PRO A 183 -9.14 -5.21 -8.40
C PRO A 183 -7.99 -4.21 -8.51
N THR A 184 -7.78 -3.67 -9.73
CA THR A 184 -6.77 -2.65 -10.04
C THR A 184 -7.41 -1.35 -10.49
N GLY A 185 -6.73 -0.23 -10.20
CA GLY A 185 -7.21 1.13 -10.41
C GLY A 185 -7.35 1.87 -9.08
N ILE A 186 -8.01 3.02 -9.13
CA ILE A 186 -8.37 3.77 -7.92
C ILE A 186 -9.56 3.06 -7.26
N LEU A 187 -9.32 2.52 -6.06
CA LEU A 187 -10.32 1.75 -5.30
C LEU A 187 -11.18 2.68 -4.44
N LYS A 188 -10.56 3.70 -3.84
CA LYS A 188 -11.21 4.76 -3.07
C LYS A 188 -10.57 6.11 -3.35
N GLN A 189 -11.38 7.15 -3.41
CA GLN A 189 -10.94 8.54 -3.41
C GLN A 189 -12.01 9.38 -2.71
N ASP A 190 -11.67 9.90 -1.54
CA ASP A 190 -12.52 10.76 -0.72
C ASP A 190 -11.81 12.13 -0.58
N THR A 191 -12.31 13.12 -1.27
CA THR A 191 -11.75 14.49 -1.30
C THR A 191 -12.23 15.37 -0.17
N GLU A 192 -13.26 14.93 0.57
CA GLU A 192 -13.87 15.68 1.66
C GLU A 192 -13.31 15.25 3.04
N ALA A 193 -12.54 14.16 3.08
CA ALA A 193 -11.96 13.67 4.32
C ALA A 193 -10.96 14.66 4.92
N MET A 194 -11.19 15.07 6.17
CA MET A 194 -10.30 15.98 6.91
C MET A 194 -8.87 15.44 6.98
N GLU A 195 -7.90 16.25 6.58
CA GLU A 195 -6.48 15.95 6.68
C GLU A 195 -5.94 16.27 8.09
N TYR A 196 -5.02 15.43 8.56
CA TYR A 196 -4.54 15.47 9.95
C TYR A 196 -3.85 16.79 10.36
N CYS A 197 -3.00 17.36 9.50
CA CYS A 197 -2.32 18.63 9.81
C CYS A 197 -3.31 19.80 9.85
N GLU A 198 -4.35 19.80 9.01
CA GLU A 198 -5.43 20.79 9.06
C GLU A 198 -6.25 20.66 10.35
N ALA A 199 -6.61 19.41 10.71
CA ALA A 199 -7.30 19.17 11.99
C ALA A 199 -6.45 19.67 13.18
N TYR A 200 -5.15 19.44 13.13
CA TYR A 200 -4.22 19.89 14.16
C TYR A 200 -4.11 21.43 14.24
N ASP A 201 -4.14 22.10 13.09
CA ASP A 201 -4.12 23.57 13.05
C ASP A 201 -5.43 24.16 13.61
N LYS A 202 -6.60 23.55 13.34
CA LYS A 202 -7.87 23.94 14.00
C LYS A 202 -7.79 23.81 15.53
N VAL A 203 -7.18 22.74 16.04
CA VAL A 203 -6.98 22.56 17.49
C VAL A 203 -6.11 23.69 18.06
N LYS A 204 -5.02 24.08 17.39
CA LYS A 204 -4.18 25.19 17.81
C LYS A 204 -4.94 26.52 17.86
N GLU A 205 -5.77 26.78 16.86
CA GLU A 205 -6.58 28.00 16.81
C GLU A 205 -7.65 28.02 17.91
N ALA A 206 -8.38 26.92 18.08
CA ALA A 206 -9.37 26.80 19.16
C ALA A 206 -8.73 27.00 20.53
N HIS A 207 -7.53 26.45 20.75
CA HIS A 207 -6.79 26.66 21.99
C HIS A 207 -6.43 28.13 22.23
N LYS A 208 -5.95 28.85 21.20
CA LYS A 208 -5.66 30.29 21.30
C LYS A 208 -6.91 31.10 21.66
N ASN A 209 -8.04 30.74 21.08
CA ASN A 209 -9.32 31.42 21.26
C ASN A 209 -10.09 30.95 22.50
N LYS A 210 -9.58 29.94 23.24
CA LYS A 210 -10.22 29.29 24.40
C LYS A 210 -11.63 28.74 24.07
N THR A 211 -11.79 28.21 22.85
CA THR A 211 -13.01 27.59 22.36
C THR A 211 -12.83 26.09 22.21
N MET A 212 -13.93 25.34 22.08
CA MET A 212 -13.88 23.94 21.68
C MET A 212 -13.54 23.83 20.18
N VAL A 213 -12.84 22.76 19.79
CA VAL A 213 -12.55 22.50 18.39
C VAL A 213 -13.76 21.87 17.72
N GLU A 214 -14.09 22.35 16.51
CA GLU A 214 -15.06 21.73 15.61
C GLU A 214 -14.27 21.06 14.46
N LEU A 215 -14.40 19.72 14.36
CA LEU A 215 -13.69 18.88 13.37
C LEU A 215 -14.64 18.33 12.32
#